data_bd19cc4fb0307ed21bc04efc534bb049
#
_entry.id   bd19cc4fb0307ed21bc04efc534bb049
#
_cell.length_a   1.000
_cell.length_b   1.000
_cell.length_c   1.000
_cell.angle_alpha   90.00
_cell.angle_beta   90.00
_cell.angle_gamma   90.00
#
_symmetry.space_group_name_H-M   'P 1'
#
loop_
_entity.id
_entity.type
_entity.pdbx_description
1 polymer ?
#
loop_
_entity_poly.entity_id
_entity_poly.type
_entity_poly.pdbx_seq_one_letter_code
_entity_poly.pdbx_strand_id
1 'polypeptide(L)'
;TSHSSSPDSHPSPLTPQPSSPTLYCLGDIVHNGVECERLRQMGLVTINHDEMARLHDVKVLLRAHGEPPETYEVARRNNIEIIDATCPVVLKLQKRIKEQYSENAAQIVIFGKKGHAEVLGLVGQTQGTAIVIESFDEVKKLDFSRDIYLYSQTTKSLDEFHRIIDYIQAHISSGATFRSFDTICRSVANRMTGISAFAARHDLILFVCGRKSSNGKVLFNECLRVNPNSHLIEGADEIAPAWLKGIGTVGICGATSTPKWLMEKCRDAILAMI
;
A
#
# COMPACT_ATOMS: atom_id res chain seq x y z
N THR A 1 6.30 76.34 -21.37
CA THR A 1 6.66 75.04 -21.95
C THR A 1 7.03 74.04 -20.87
N SER A 2 6.08 73.31 -20.43
CA SER A 2 6.23 72.27 -19.43
C SER A 2 5.73 70.93 -20.00
N HIS A 3 6.66 70.03 -20.20
CA HIS A 3 6.35 68.64 -20.60
C HIS A 3 6.07 67.80 -19.35
N SER A 4 4.84 67.26 -19.24
CA SER A 4 4.44 66.22 -18.28
C SER A 4 4.63 64.90 -18.96
N SER A 5 5.50 64.06 -18.42
CA SER A 5 5.68 62.64 -18.76
C SER A 5 4.82 61.78 -17.83
N SER A 6 3.90 61.04 -18.41
CA SER A 6 3.12 59.99 -17.72
C SER A 6 3.97 58.74 -17.45
N PRO A 7 3.81 58.04 -16.35
CA PRO A 7 4.51 56.77 -16.12
C PRO A 7 3.79 55.64 -16.84
N ASP A 8 4.54 54.88 -17.60
CA ASP A 8 4.15 53.63 -18.22
C ASP A 8 3.80 52.58 -17.16
N SER A 9 2.54 52.20 -17.13
CA SER A 9 2.07 51.04 -16.33
C SER A 9 2.34 49.76 -17.12
N HIS A 10 3.41 49.07 -16.79
CA HIS A 10 3.61 47.69 -17.24
C HIS A 10 2.57 46.77 -16.60
N PRO A 11 1.84 45.95 -17.37
CA PRO A 11 0.98 44.89 -16.78
C PRO A 11 1.87 43.80 -16.21
N SER A 12 1.67 43.46 -14.91
CA SER A 12 2.27 42.32 -14.26
C SER A 12 1.87 41.04 -15.01
N PRO A 13 2.78 40.09 -15.18
CA PRO A 13 2.44 38.81 -15.80
C PRO A 13 1.40 38.09 -14.98
N LEU A 14 0.23 37.82 -15.58
CA LEU A 14 -0.83 36.95 -15.06
C LEU A 14 -0.24 35.57 -14.91
N THR A 15 0.03 35.16 -13.68
CA THR A 15 0.21 33.75 -13.33
C THR A 15 -1.08 33.00 -13.66
N PRO A 16 -1.05 31.95 -14.49
CA PRO A 16 -2.25 31.20 -14.77
C PRO A 16 -2.73 30.56 -13.44
N GLN A 17 -3.89 30.99 -12.95
CA GLN A 17 -4.56 30.23 -11.89
C GLN A 17 -5.01 28.90 -12.49
N PRO A 18 -4.77 27.75 -11.83
CA PRO A 18 -5.29 26.48 -12.28
C PRO A 18 -6.81 26.56 -12.29
N SER A 19 -7.42 26.34 -13.45
CA SER A 19 -8.86 26.44 -13.69
C SER A 19 -9.68 25.29 -13.08
N SER A 20 -9.06 24.44 -12.29
CA SER A 20 -9.71 23.31 -11.57
C SER A 20 -9.05 23.14 -10.21
N PRO A 21 -9.80 22.81 -9.15
CA PRO A 21 -9.22 22.56 -7.84
C PRO A 21 -8.24 21.39 -7.93
N THR A 22 -6.98 21.62 -7.55
CA THR A 22 -5.93 20.61 -7.53
C THR A 22 -6.29 19.54 -6.49
N LEU A 23 -6.31 18.28 -6.92
CA LEU A 23 -6.46 17.14 -6.00
C LEU A 23 -5.09 16.63 -5.59
N TYR A 24 -4.83 16.63 -4.29
CA TYR A 24 -3.62 16.07 -3.71
C TYR A 24 -3.86 14.62 -3.25
N CYS A 25 -2.81 13.79 -3.27
CA CYS A 25 -2.85 12.43 -2.73
C CYS A 25 -1.70 12.25 -1.74
N LEU A 26 -1.99 11.82 -0.53
CA LEU A 26 -0.99 11.58 0.51
C LEU A 26 -0.25 10.26 0.25
N GLY A 27 0.95 10.38 -0.33
CA GLY A 27 1.76 9.26 -0.84
C GLY A 27 1.24 8.65 -2.15
N ASP A 28 1.97 7.67 -2.68
CA ASP A 28 1.58 6.99 -3.93
C ASP A 28 0.21 6.33 -3.79
N ILE A 29 -0.74 6.67 -4.66
CA ILE A 29 -2.12 6.16 -4.60
C ILE A 29 -2.18 4.62 -4.66
N VAL A 30 -1.30 4.02 -5.44
CA VAL A 30 -1.12 2.58 -5.57
C VAL A 30 0.37 2.23 -5.68
N HIS A 31 0.73 0.99 -5.36
CA HIS A 31 2.10 0.51 -5.54
C HIS A 31 2.38 0.07 -7.00
N ASN A 32 2.09 0.97 -7.95
CA ASN A 32 2.36 0.79 -9.38
C ASN A 32 2.79 2.13 -9.98
N GLY A 33 4.06 2.24 -10.36
CA GLY A 33 4.65 3.50 -10.86
C GLY A 33 4.01 3.99 -12.17
N VAL A 34 3.62 3.07 -13.05
CA VAL A 34 2.98 3.41 -14.35
C VAL A 34 1.61 4.06 -14.10
N GLU A 35 0.83 3.53 -13.15
CA GLU A 35 -0.47 4.12 -12.80
C GLU A 35 -0.30 5.44 -12.05
N CYS A 36 0.67 5.55 -11.14
CA CYS A 36 0.95 6.82 -10.47
C CYS A 36 1.33 7.92 -11.47
N GLU A 37 2.17 7.60 -12.47
CA GLU A 37 2.54 8.56 -13.52
C GLU A 37 1.35 8.95 -14.39
N ARG A 38 0.49 8.00 -14.78
CA ARG A 38 -0.74 8.29 -15.52
C ARG A 38 -1.65 9.25 -14.76
N LEU A 39 -1.84 9.02 -13.47
CA LEU A 39 -2.67 9.88 -12.62
C LEU A 39 -2.04 11.26 -12.41
N ARG A 40 -0.71 11.33 -12.30
CA ARG A 40 0.03 12.61 -12.26
C ARG A 40 -0.21 13.44 -13.53
N GLN A 41 -0.18 12.81 -14.70
CA GLN A 41 -0.49 13.47 -15.97
C GLN A 41 -1.95 13.94 -16.05
N MET A 42 -2.85 13.32 -15.31
CA MET A 42 -4.26 13.75 -15.16
C MET A 42 -4.45 14.85 -14.10
N GLY A 43 -3.38 15.30 -13.43
CA GLY A 43 -3.42 16.41 -12.48
C GLY A 43 -3.44 15.98 -10.99
N LEU A 44 -3.32 14.68 -10.67
CA LEU A 44 -3.16 14.24 -9.27
C LEU A 44 -1.75 14.59 -8.78
N VAL A 45 -1.65 15.34 -7.68
CA VAL A 45 -0.38 15.74 -7.08
C VAL A 45 -0.09 14.88 -5.86
N THR A 46 0.95 14.03 -5.94
CA THR A 46 1.39 13.24 -4.78
C THR A 46 2.19 14.12 -3.83
N ILE A 47 1.83 14.08 -2.54
CA ILE A 47 2.47 14.83 -1.45
C ILE A 47 2.86 13.90 -0.31
N ASN A 48 3.79 14.34 0.52
CA ASN A 48 4.13 13.71 1.79
C ASN A 48 3.47 14.43 2.98
N HIS A 49 3.67 13.91 4.21
CA HIS A 49 3.07 14.49 5.42
C HIS A 49 3.58 15.91 5.73
N ASP A 50 4.87 16.20 5.47
CA ASP A 50 5.44 17.55 5.69
C ASP A 50 4.86 18.58 4.70
N GLU A 51 4.62 18.15 3.47
CA GLU A 51 3.96 18.97 2.46
C GLU A 51 2.49 19.19 2.83
N MET A 52 1.78 18.14 3.24
CA MET A 52 0.39 18.26 3.69
C MET A 52 0.25 19.23 4.87
N ALA A 53 1.20 19.22 5.81
CA ALA A 53 1.18 20.12 6.96
C ALA A 53 1.28 21.61 6.62
N ARG A 54 1.75 21.95 5.40
CA ARG A 54 1.87 23.33 4.88
C ARG A 54 0.71 23.75 4.00
N LEU A 55 -0.16 22.80 3.60
CA LEU A 55 -1.32 23.09 2.76
C LEU A 55 -2.50 23.55 3.61
N HIS A 56 -3.34 24.40 3.04
CA HIS A 56 -4.58 24.91 3.65
C HIS A 56 -5.69 24.97 2.60
N ASP A 57 -6.95 24.75 3.02
CA ASP A 57 -8.14 24.93 2.17
C ASP A 57 -8.10 24.13 0.86
N VAL A 58 -7.56 22.89 0.90
CA VAL A 58 -7.40 22.01 -0.25
C VAL A 58 -8.09 20.66 -0.02
N LYS A 59 -8.19 19.85 -1.10
CA LYS A 59 -8.66 18.46 -1.03
C LYS A 59 -7.49 17.48 -1.05
N VAL A 60 -7.46 16.55 -0.10
CA VAL A 60 -6.44 15.50 -0.02
C VAL A 60 -7.09 14.13 0.00
N LEU A 61 -6.69 13.29 -0.95
CA LEU A 61 -7.06 11.88 -1.03
C LEU A 61 -6.15 11.05 -0.12
N LEU A 62 -6.73 10.33 0.83
CA LEU A 62 -6.04 9.30 1.59
C LEU A 62 -6.21 7.96 0.89
N ARG A 63 -5.12 7.23 0.76
CA ARG A 63 -5.07 5.94 0.06
C ARG A 63 -5.54 4.78 0.93
N ALA A 64 -5.68 3.60 0.31
CA ALA A 64 -6.26 2.39 0.94
C ALA A 64 -5.53 1.87 2.20
N HIS A 65 -4.33 2.35 2.49
CA HIS A 65 -3.48 1.86 3.59
C HIS A 65 -3.87 2.39 4.97
N GLY A 66 -4.69 3.46 5.02
CA GLY A 66 -5.04 4.15 6.26
C GLY A 66 -3.91 5.04 6.78
N GLU A 67 -4.25 6.02 7.58
CA GLU A 67 -3.34 7.00 8.14
C GLU A 67 -3.41 7.01 9.68
N PRO A 68 -2.37 7.48 10.37
CA PRO A 68 -2.42 7.68 11.81
C PRO A 68 -3.34 8.86 12.19
N PRO A 69 -3.82 8.92 13.45
CA PRO A 69 -4.72 9.99 13.92
C PRO A 69 -4.18 11.40 13.67
N GLU A 70 -2.88 11.60 13.78
CA GLU A 70 -2.20 12.90 13.59
C GLU A 70 -2.46 13.48 12.19
N THR A 71 -2.59 12.64 11.17
CA THR A 71 -2.91 13.09 9.79
C THR A 71 -4.28 13.77 9.74
N TYR A 72 -5.28 13.21 10.41
CA TYR A 72 -6.63 13.81 10.49
C TYR A 72 -6.66 15.08 11.34
N GLU A 73 -5.80 15.18 12.35
CA GLU A 73 -5.65 16.38 13.18
C GLU A 73 -5.04 17.53 12.37
N VAL A 74 -4.01 17.26 11.58
CA VAL A 74 -3.40 18.23 10.65
C VAL A 74 -4.46 18.70 9.64
N ALA A 75 -5.22 17.79 9.06
CA ALA A 75 -6.27 18.13 8.10
C ALA A 75 -7.32 19.09 8.72
N ARG A 76 -7.78 18.78 9.93
CA ARG A 76 -8.77 19.61 10.64
C ARG A 76 -8.22 21.01 10.94
N ARG A 77 -6.98 21.10 11.44
CA ARG A 77 -6.32 22.37 11.78
C ARG A 77 -6.11 23.26 10.57
N ASN A 78 -5.82 22.67 9.41
CA ASN A 78 -5.50 23.37 8.17
C ASN A 78 -6.70 23.51 7.22
N ASN A 79 -7.92 23.18 7.67
CA ASN A 79 -9.14 23.17 6.83
C ASN A 79 -8.99 22.38 5.53
N ILE A 80 -8.34 21.21 5.61
CA ILE A 80 -8.16 20.29 4.48
C ILE A 80 -9.38 19.35 4.41
N GLU A 81 -10.04 19.31 3.25
CA GLU A 81 -11.09 18.34 2.97
C GLU A 81 -10.45 16.97 2.66
N ILE A 82 -10.72 15.97 3.52
CA ILE A 82 -10.23 14.61 3.32
C ILE A 82 -11.20 13.81 2.47
N ILE A 83 -10.69 13.21 1.40
CA ILE A 83 -11.34 12.14 0.65
C ILE A 83 -10.71 10.82 1.12
N ASP A 84 -11.37 10.11 2.03
CA ASP A 84 -10.80 8.92 2.66
C ASP A 84 -11.13 7.67 1.85
N ALA A 85 -10.13 7.12 1.14
CA ALA A 85 -10.23 5.86 0.40
C ALA A 85 -9.61 4.68 1.17
N THR A 86 -9.45 4.79 2.48
CA THR A 86 -8.92 3.71 3.31
C THR A 86 -9.77 2.44 3.18
N CYS A 87 -9.12 1.31 2.98
CA CYS A 87 -9.79 0.02 2.91
C CYS A 87 -10.61 -0.24 4.19
N PRO A 88 -11.89 -0.63 4.09
CA PRO A 88 -12.72 -0.91 5.27
C PRO A 88 -12.13 -1.97 6.21
N VAL A 89 -11.34 -2.92 5.69
CA VAL A 89 -10.62 -3.92 6.51
C VAL A 89 -9.57 -3.23 7.37
N VAL A 90 -8.81 -2.30 6.78
CA VAL A 90 -7.77 -1.52 7.51
C VAL A 90 -8.42 -0.61 8.55
N LEU A 91 -9.52 0.08 8.22
CA LEU A 91 -10.26 0.91 9.18
C LEU A 91 -10.73 0.12 10.39
N LYS A 92 -11.29 -1.09 10.18
CA LYS A 92 -11.72 -1.97 11.27
C LYS A 92 -10.54 -2.42 12.13
N LEU A 93 -9.39 -2.67 11.52
CA LEU A 93 -8.17 -3.05 12.22
C LEU A 93 -7.64 -1.89 13.06
N GLN A 94 -7.53 -0.69 12.49
CA GLN A 94 -7.12 0.53 13.21
C GLN A 94 -8.02 0.79 14.42
N LYS A 95 -9.35 0.73 14.22
CA LYS A 95 -10.32 0.91 15.31
C LYS A 95 -10.11 -0.10 16.44
N ARG A 96 -9.97 -1.38 16.11
CA ARG A 96 -9.74 -2.44 17.11
C ARG A 96 -8.44 -2.22 17.89
N ILE A 97 -7.33 -1.86 17.23
CA ILE A 97 -6.06 -1.59 17.89
C ILE A 97 -6.20 -0.41 18.84
N LYS A 98 -6.84 0.68 18.40
CA LYS A 98 -7.08 1.88 19.22
C LYS A 98 -7.91 1.58 20.48
N GLU A 99 -9.00 0.81 20.35
CA GLU A 99 -9.84 0.38 21.46
C GLU A 99 -9.04 -0.45 22.47
N GLN A 100 -8.33 -1.47 22.01
CA GLN A 100 -7.53 -2.34 22.87
C GLN A 100 -6.36 -1.61 23.53
N TYR A 101 -5.75 -0.65 22.86
CA TYR A 101 -4.71 0.19 23.45
C TYR A 101 -5.24 1.08 24.56
N SER A 102 -6.44 1.65 24.42
CA SER A 102 -7.05 2.52 25.43
C SER A 102 -7.59 1.76 26.66
N GLU A 103 -7.95 0.50 26.48
CA GLU A 103 -8.55 -0.34 27.53
C GLU A 103 -7.53 -1.13 28.35
N ASN A 104 -6.32 -1.37 27.84
CA ASN A 104 -5.38 -2.33 28.40
C ASN A 104 -3.93 -1.81 28.40
N ALA A 105 -3.15 -2.22 29.40
CA ALA A 105 -1.70 -2.00 29.48
C ALA A 105 -0.88 -3.07 28.73
N ALA A 106 -1.52 -3.85 27.85
CA ALA A 106 -0.87 -4.91 27.09
C ALA A 106 0.13 -4.35 26.07
N GLN A 107 1.13 -5.15 25.73
CA GLN A 107 1.99 -4.89 24.60
C GLN A 107 1.18 -5.11 23.30
N ILE A 108 0.94 -4.07 22.52
CA ILE A 108 0.40 -4.21 21.17
C ILE A 108 1.55 -4.59 20.25
N VAL A 109 1.46 -5.75 19.62
CA VAL A 109 2.46 -6.26 18.68
C VAL A 109 1.85 -6.33 17.29
N ILE A 110 2.56 -5.80 16.30
CA ILE A 110 2.13 -5.78 14.90
C ILE A 110 3.13 -6.57 14.07
N PHE A 111 2.71 -7.72 13.54
CA PHE A 111 3.48 -8.45 12.54
C PHE A 111 3.33 -7.77 11.18
N GLY A 112 4.35 -7.03 10.76
CA GLY A 112 4.27 -6.19 9.56
C GLY A 112 5.62 -5.66 9.12
N LYS A 113 5.67 -5.06 7.93
CA LYS A 113 6.89 -4.44 7.40
C LYS A 113 7.06 -3.05 7.99
N LYS A 114 8.17 -2.80 8.70
CA LYS A 114 8.54 -1.48 9.23
C LYS A 114 8.56 -0.43 8.10
N GLY A 115 8.01 0.74 8.36
CA GLY A 115 7.93 1.81 7.37
C GLY A 115 6.87 1.63 6.27
N HIS A 116 6.15 0.51 6.22
CA HIS A 116 5.01 0.36 5.32
C HIS A 116 3.84 1.25 5.77
N ALA A 117 3.18 1.92 4.85
CA ALA A 117 2.11 2.89 5.15
C ALA A 117 1.02 2.33 6.06
N GLU A 118 0.53 1.11 5.78
CA GLU A 118 -0.46 0.44 6.63
C GLU A 118 0.06 0.27 8.07
N VAL A 119 1.31 -0.19 8.24
CA VAL A 119 1.91 -0.40 9.55
C VAL A 119 2.10 0.92 10.30
N LEU A 120 2.50 2.00 9.62
CA LEU A 120 2.57 3.33 10.22
C LEU A 120 1.19 3.79 10.73
N GLY A 121 0.14 3.59 9.93
CA GLY A 121 -1.23 3.87 10.33
C GLY A 121 -1.70 3.06 11.55
N LEU A 122 -1.27 1.79 11.66
CA LEU A 122 -1.58 0.92 12.82
C LEU A 122 -0.82 1.36 14.08
N VAL A 123 0.49 1.63 13.95
CA VAL A 123 1.36 2.10 15.05
C VAL A 123 0.85 3.43 15.60
N GLY A 124 0.38 4.33 14.74
CA GLY A 124 -0.22 5.60 15.14
C GLY A 124 -1.44 5.44 16.05
N GLN A 125 -2.21 4.35 15.95
CA GLN A 125 -3.35 4.08 16.84
C GLN A 125 -2.92 3.83 18.30
N THR A 126 -1.64 3.60 18.55
CA THR A 126 -1.05 3.34 19.86
C THR A 126 -0.08 4.45 20.30
N GLN A 127 -0.20 5.65 19.76
CA GLN A 127 0.73 6.76 20.03
C GLN A 127 2.22 6.38 19.83
N GLY A 128 2.48 5.51 18.87
CA GLY A 128 3.83 5.05 18.52
C GLY A 128 4.41 3.95 19.44
N THR A 129 3.66 3.44 20.42
CA THR A 129 4.17 2.44 21.39
C THR A 129 4.07 0.99 20.92
N ALA A 130 3.35 0.70 19.86
CA ALA A 130 3.25 -0.66 19.32
C ALA A 130 4.60 -1.19 18.85
N ILE A 131 4.85 -2.46 19.15
CA ILE A 131 6.07 -3.16 18.77
C ILE A 131 5.86 -3.80 17.38
N VAL A 132 6.64 -3.38 16.39
CA VAL A 132 6.58 -3.97 15.06
C VAL A 132 7.63 -5.07 14.93
N ILE A 133 7.18 -6.26 14.56
CA ILE A 133 8.03 -7.41 14.20
C ILE A 133 7.86 -7.72 12.71
N GLU A 134 8.97 -7.85 11.96
CA GLU A 134 8.93 -8.12 10.52
C GLU A 134 9.02 -9.61 10.20
N SER A 135 9.65 -10.38 11.08
CA SER A 135 9.91 -11.81 10.91
C SER A 135 9.77 -12.58 12.23
N PHE A 136 9.70 -13.91 12.12
CA PHE A 136 9.68 -14.81 13.26
C PHE A 136 10.84 -14.59 14.24
N ASP A 137 12.05 -14.28 13.75
CA ASP A 137 13.23 -14.11 14.62
C ASP A 137 13.11 -12.90 15.57
N GLU A 138 12.32 -11.90 15.20
CA GLU A 138 12.10 -10.72 16.04
C GLU A 138 11.15 -10.98 17.21
N VAL A 139 10.38 -12.08 17.19
CA VAL A 139 9.46 -12.45 18.29
C VAL A 139 10.18 -12.61 19.62
N LYS A 140 11.44 -13.07 19.59
CA LYS A 140 12.29 -13.25 20.79
C LYS A 140 12.59 -11.95 21.54
N LYS A 141 12.33 -10.80 20.94
CA LYS A 141 12.51 -9.46 21.56
C LYS A 141 11.34 -9.02 22.41
N LEU A 142 10.22 -9.75 22.40
CA LEU A 142 9.03 -9.41 23.19
C LEU A 142 9.23 -9.74 24.66
N ASP A 143 8.55 -8.98 25.51
CA ASP A 143 8.50 -9.24 26.96
C ASP A 143 7.35 -10.19 27.27
N PHE A 144 7.67 -11.48 27.46
CA PHE A 144 6.68 -12.52 27.73
C PHE A 144 6.14 -12.50 29.17
N SER A 145 6.62 -11.62 30.04
CA SER A 145 6.07 -11.41 31.39
C SER A 145 4.85 -10.49 31.40
N ARG A 146 4.54 -9.84 30.27
CA ARG A 146 3.43 -8.90 30.11
C ARG A 146 2.40 -9.43 29.12
N ASP A 147 1.17 -8.95 29.26
CA ASP A 147 0.12 -9.24 28.28
C ASP A 147 0.55 -8.85 26.87
N ILE A 148 0.27 -9.72 25.88
CA ILE A 148 0.60 -9.52 24.47
C ILE A 148 -0.67 -9.62 23.64
N TYR A 149 -0.94 -8.58 22.83
CA TYR A 149 -2.00 -8.56 21.83
C TYR A 149 -1.38 -8.45 20.45
N LEU A 150 -1.44 -9.55 19.69
CA LEU A 150 -0.79 -9.69 18.39
C LEU A 150 -1.77 -9.44 17.25
N TYR A 151 -1.37 -8.55 16.36
CA TYR A 151 -2.05 -8.22 15.11
C TYR A 151 -1.13 -8.48 13.92
N SER A 152 -1.69 -8.58 12.72
CA SER A 152 -0.92 -8.67 11.48
C SER A 152 -1.29 -7.57 10.50
N GLN A 153 -0.29 -7.06 9.77
CA GLN A 153 -0.51 -6.34 8.52
C GLN A 153 -1.32 -7.22 7.57
N THR A 154 -2.28 -6.65 6.86
CA THR A 154 -3.29 -7.39 6.08
C THR A 154 -2.71 -8.26 4.95
N THR A 155 -1.45 -8.03 4.55
CA THR A 155 -0.78 -8.71 3.43
C THR A 155 0.38 -9.63 3.85
N LYS A 156 0.50 -9.96 5.13
CA LYS A 156 1.54 -10.89 5.63
C LYS A 156 1.16 -12.36 5.39
N SER A 157 2.14 -13.25 5.55
CA SER A 157 1.95 -14.70 5.45
C SER A 157 1.16 -15.25 6.64
N LEU A 158 0.13 -16.02 6.36
CA LEU A 158 -0.67 -16.69 7.39
C LEU A 158 0.13 -17.76 8.12
N ASP A 159 0.96 -18.52 7.41
CA ASP A 159 1.80 -19.57 8.00
C ASP A 159 2.83 -19.01 8.97
N GLU A 160 3.48 -17.90 8.60
CA GLU A 160 4.43 -17.21 9.48
C GLU A 160 3.73 -16.60 10.68
N PHE A 161 2.52 -16.07 10.50
CA PHE A 161 1.69 -15.56 11.60
C PHE A 161 1.32 -16.66 12.60
N HIS A 162 0.95 -17.85 12.14
CA HIS A 162 0.67 -19.00 13.00
C HIS A 162 1.93 -19.46 13.76
N ARG A 163 3.07 -19.51 13.10
CA ARG A 163 4.34 -19.83 13.79
C ARG A 163 4.68 -18.83 14.91
N ILE A 164 4.38 -17.55 14.68
CA ILE A 164 4.54 -16.50 15.71
C ILE A 164 3.58 -16.75 16.88
N ILE A 165 2.32 -17.07 16.59
CA ILE A 165 1.31 -17.39 17.62
C ILE A 165 1.79 -18.56 18.48
N ASP A 166 2.18 -19.68 17.86
CA ASP A 166 2.62 -20.89 18.56
C ASP A 166 3.82 -20.59 19.47
N TYR A 167 4.77 -19.79 18.97
CA TYR A 167 5.95 -19.42 19.75
C TYR A 167 5.58 -18.56 20.97
N ILE A 168 4.76 -17.52 20.80
CA ILE A 168 4.34 -16.68 21.92
C ILE A 168 3.57 -17.51 22.94
N GLN A 169 2.65 -18.36 22.49
CA GLN A 169 1.85 -19.24 23.35
C GLN A 169 2.71 -20.18 24.21
N ALA A 170 3.81 -20.69 23.66
CA ALA A 170 4.75 -21.56 24.36
C ALA A 170 5.66 -20.83 25.38
N HIS A 171 5.82 -19.51 25.26
CA HIS A 171 6.78 -18.73 26.07
C HIS A 171 6.12 -17.70 27.00
N ILE A 172 4.81 -17.44 26.83
CA ILE A 172 4.11 -16.46 27.69
C ILE A 172 4.12 -16.94 29.15
N SER A 173 4.39 -16.05 30.08
CA SER A 173 4.44 -16.35 31.52
C SER A 173 3.02 -16.66 32.04
N SER A 174 2.95 -17.48 33.09
CA SER A 174 1.67 -17.95 33.66
C SER A 174 0.77 -16.83 34.21
N GLY A 175 1.33 -15.64 34.47
CA GLY A 175 0.58 -14.46 34.92
C GLY A 175 0.20 -13.48 33.82
N ALA A 176 0.60 -13.73 32.59
CA ALA A 176 0.34 -12.84 31.45
C ALA A 176 -0.66 -13.48 30.46
N THR A 177 -1.43 -12.61 29.78
CA THR A 177 -2.44 -13.01 28.81
C THR A 177 -1.89 -12.85 27.38
N PHE A 178 -2.09 -13.84 26.55
CA PHE A 178 -1.84 -13.75 25.11
C PHE A 178 -3.15 -13.77 24.33
N ARG A 179 -3.30 -12.80 23.42
CA ARG A 179 -4.40 -12.78 22.43
C ARG A 179 -3.83 -12.53 21.05
N SER A 180 -4.24 -13.33 20.09
CA SER A 180 -3.93 -13.12 18.68
C SER A 180 -5.19 -12.75 17.89
N PHE A 181 -5.04 -11.84 16.94
CA PHE A 181 -6.11 -11.40 16.06
C PHE A 181 -5.68 -11.62 14.62
N ASP A 182 -6.30 -12.60 13.96
CA ASP A 182 -6.05 -12.85 12.55
C ASP A 182 -6.67 -11.71 11.73
N THR A 183 -5.82 -10.77 11.37
CA THR A 183 -6.17 -9.58 10.59
C THR A 183 -5.66 -9.63 9.15
N ILE A 184 -5.15 -10.78 8.70
CA ILE A 184 -4.74 -11.02 7.32
C ILE A 184 -5.97 -10.98 6.41
N CYS A 185 -5.88 -10.20 5.33
CA CYS A 185 -7.01 -10.02 4.42
C CYS A 185 -7.34 -11.32 3.67
N ARG A 186 -8.53 -11.86 3.86
CA ARG A 186 -8.98 -13.09 3.19
C ARG A 186 -9.01 -12.95 1.66
N SER A 187 -9.31 -11.77 1.14
CA SER A 187 -9.23 -11.53 -0.30
C SER A 187 -7.81 -11.69 -0.84
N VAL A 188 -6.78 -11.39 -0.05
CA VAL A 188 -5.38 -11.63 -0.41
C VAL A 188 -5.06 -13.12 -0.30
N ALA A 189 -5.42 -13.76 0.81
CA ALA A 189 -5.17 -15.20 1.03
C ALA A 189 -5.86 -16.08 -0.03
N ASN A 190 -7.14 -15.82 -0.34
CA ASN A 190 -7.89 -16.58 -1.34
C ASN A 190 -7.35 -16.42 -2.77
N ARG A 191 -6.71 -15.28 -3.07
CA ARG A 191 -6.06 -15.07 -4.37
C ARG A 191 -4.88 -15.99 -4.60
N MET A 192 -4.21 -16.45 -3.55
CA MET A 192 -3.10 -17.40 -3.65
C MET A 192 -3.52 -18.67 -4.38
N THR A 193 -4.60 -19.31 -3.92
CA THR A 193 -5.15 -20.53 -4.55
C THR A 193 -5.60 -20.28 -5.99
N GLY A 194 -6.28 -19.16 -6.24
CA GLY A 194 -6.73 -18.80 -7.59
C GLY A 194 -5.58 -18.56 -8.56
N ILE A 195 -4.51 -17.88 -8.10
CA ILE A 195 -3.37 -17.57 -8.95
C ILE A 195 -2.51 -18.79 -9.24
N SER A 196 -2.37 -19.72 -8.26
CA SER A 196 -1.72 -21.02 -8.48
C SER A 196 -2.41 -21.81 -9.58
N ALA A 197 -3.73 -21.96 -9.49
CA ALA A 197 -4.52 -22.68 -10.47
C ALA A 197 -4.50 -22.00 -11.85
N PHE A 198 -4.43 -20.67 -11.88
CA PHE A 198 -4.27 -19.92 -13.13
C PHE A 198 -2.88 -20.15 -13.73
N ALA A 199 -1.81 -20.02 -12.95
CA ALA A 199 -0.43 -20.16 -13.43
C ALA A 199 -0.15 -21.57 -13.96
N ALA A 200 -0.73 -22.60 -13.34
CA ALA A 200 -0.55 -24.00 -13.77
C ALA A 200 -1.14 -24.32 -15.16
N ARG A 201 -2.04 -23.49 -15.69
CA ARG A 201 -2.75 -23.75 -16.96
C ARG A 201 -2.17 -23.05 -18.17
N HIS A 202 -1.07 -22.29 -17.99
CA HIS A 202 -0.45 -21.54 -19.07
C HIS A 202 1.03 -21.88 -19.19
N ASP A 203 1.56 -21.78 -20.41
CA ASP A 203 2.98 -22.06 -20.68
C ASP A 203 3.88 -20.92 -20.23
N LEU A 204 3.37 -19.69 -20.23
CA LEU A 204 4.04 -18.47 -19.82
C LEU A 204 3.10 -17.64 -18.95
N ILE A 205 3.61 -17.09 -17.83
CA ILE A 205 2.90 -16.11 -17.03
C ILE A 205 3.60 -14.75 -17.10
N LEU A 206 2.85 -13.72 -17.45
CA LEU A 206 3.24 -12.34 -17.27
C LEU A 206 2.48 -11.76 -16.07
N PHE A 207 3.19 -11.55 -14.99
CA PHE A 207 2.64 -10.99 -13.77
C PHE A 207 2.89 -9.48 -13.73
N VAL A 208 1.84 -8.70 -13.98
CA VAL A 208 1.93 -7.23 -14.06
C VAL A 208 1.80 -6.62 -12.67
N CYS A 209 2.86 -5.98 -12.18
CA CYS A 209 2.89 -5.45 -10.82
C CYS A 209 3.99 -4.43 -10.63
N GLY A 210 3.71 -3.37 -9.88
CA GLY A 210 4.76 -2.43 -9.44
C GLY A 210 5.75 -3.11 -8.48
N ARG A 211 7.04 -2.90 -8.67
CA ARG A 211 8.14 -3.54 -7.90
C ARG A 211 8.10 -3.22 -6.40
N LYS A 212 7.41 -2.16 -6.00
CA LYS A 212 7.21 -1.77 -4.58
C LYS A 212 6.03 -2.49 -3.91
N SER A 213 5.17 -3.19 -4.66
CA SER A 213 3.98 -3.86 -4.14
C SER A 213 4.33 -5.09 -3.32
N SER A 214 4.10 -5.05 -2.02
CA SER A 214 4.31 -6.20 -1.12
C SER A 214 3.36 -7.36 -1.47
N ASN A 215 2.08 -7.08 -1.69
CA ASN A 215 1.09 -8.07 -2.12
C ASN A 215 1.44 -8.66 -3.49
N GLY A 216 1.90 -7.81 -4.43
CA GLY A 216 2.32 -8.28 -5.75
C GLY A 216 3.47 -9.28 -5.70
N LYS A 217 4.48 -9.02 -4.87
CA LYS A 217 5.60 -9.95 -4.69
C LYS A 217 5.18 -11.30 -4.14
N VAL A 218 4.27 -11.32 -3.17
CA VAL A 218 3.74 -12.57 -2.60
C VAL A 218 3.01 -13.39 -3.67
N LEU A 219 2.13 -12.76 -4.43
CA LEU A 219 1.37 -13.41 -5.51
C LEU A 219 2.27 -13.87 -6.66
N PHE A 220 3.28 -13.06 -7.03
CA PHE A 220 4.25 -13.44 -8.07
C PHE A 220 5.09 -14.65 -7.66
N ASN A 221 5.57 -14.69 -6.41
CA ASN A 221 6.32 -15.85 -5.90
C ASN A 221 5.48 -17.12 -5.97
N GLU A 222 4.16 -17.04 -5.76
CA GLU A 222 3.27 -18.17 -5.93
C GLU A 222 3.13 -18.59 -7.40
N CYS A 223 3.04 -17.63 -8.34
CA CYS A 223 3.10 -17.95 -9.77
C CYS A 223 4.39 -18.68 -10.11
N LEU A 224 5.53 -18.15 -9.67
CA LEU A 224 6.85 -18.72 -9.96
C LEU A 224 7.04 -20.12 -9.36
N ARG A 225 6.46 -20.37 -8.18
CA ARG A 225 6.50 -21.70 -7.51
C ARG A 225 5.79 -22.77 -8.36
N VAL A 226 4.69 -22.40 -9.02
CA VAL A 226 3.84 -23.32 -9.79
C VAL A 226 4.28 -23.38 -11.26
N ASN A 227 4.65 -22.24 -11.83
CA ASN A 227 5.10 -22.11 -13.20
C ASN A 227 6.43 -21.35 -13.24
N PRO A 228 7.58 -22.04 -13.40
CA PRO A 228 8.89 -21.39 -13.46
C PRO A 228 9.05 -20.40 -14.61
N ASN A 229 8.25 -20.54 -15.69
CA ASN A 229 8.21 -19.60 -16.81
C ASN A 229 7.26 -18.42 -16.50
N SER A 230 7.46 -17.78 -15.34
CA SER A 230 6.72 -16.61 -14.89
C SER A 230 7.64 -15.40 -14.81
N HIS A 231 7.22 -14.27 -15.39
CA HIS A 231 7.99 -13.03 -15.39
C HIS A 231 7.19 -11.91 -14.74
N LEU A 232 7.82 -11.19 -13.79
CA LEU A 232 7.25 -9.98 -13.21
C LEU A 232 7.63 -8.80 -14.10
N ILE A 233 6.62 -8.06 -14.53
CA ILE A 233 6.77 -6.84 -15.36
C ILE A 233 5.98 -5.68 -14.77
N GLU A 234 6.46 -4.45 -14.95
CA GLU A 234 5.71 -3.24 -14.59
C GLU A 234 4.85 -2.73 -15.75
N GLY A 235 5.20 -3.06 -17.00
CA GLY A 235 4.50 -2.63 -18.20
C GLY A 235 4.83 -3.44 -19.43
N ALA A 236 4.20 -3.11 -20.55
CA ALA A 236 4.34 -3.81 -21.82
C ALA A 236 5.76 -3.68 -22.44
N ASP A 237 6.47 -2.64 -22.12
CA ASP A 237 7.84 -2.35 -22.56
C ASP A 237 8.89 -3.32 -21.98
N GLU A 238 8.56 -4.01 -20.90
CA GLU A 238 9.43 -5.04 -20.31
C GLU A 238 9.22 -6.44 -20.93
N ILE A 239 8.28 -6.61 -21.86
CA ILE A 239 8.02 -7.93 -22.49
C ILE A 239 9.13 -8.24 -23.49
N ALA A 240 9.91 -9.31 -23.21
CA ALA A 240 10.93 -9.76 -24.12
C ALA A 240 10.33 -10.70 -25.19
N PRO A 241 10.48 -10.44 -26.51
CA PRO A 241 9.95 -11.31 -27.57
C PRO A 241 10.48 -12.74 -27.49
N ALA A 242 11.66 -12.93 -26.91
CA ALA A 242 12.25 -14.26 -26.71
C ALA A 242 11.42 -15.16 -25.80
N TRP A 243 10.64 -14.60 -24.86
CA TRP A 243 9.78 -15.36 -23.95
C TRP A 243 8.59 -16.02 -24.69
N LEU A 244 8.20 -15.47 -25.85
CA LEU A 244 7.03 -15.92 -26.63
C LEU A 244 7.37 -17.07 -27.60
N LYS A 245 8.66 -17.41 -27.77
CA LYS A 245 9.08 -18.46 -28.72
C LYS A 245 8.65 -19.83 -28.22
N GLY A 246 7.87 -20.52 -29.06
CA GLY A 246 7.39 -21.88 -28.77
C GLY A 246 6.33 -21.98 -27.70
N ILE A 247 5.73 -20.85 -27.28
CA ILE A 247 4.67 -20.76 -26.29
C ILE A 247 3.29 -20.89 -26.96
N GLY A 248 2.46 -21.81 -26.50
CA GLY A 248 1.09 -21.98 -26.94
C GLY A 248 0.09 -21.11 -26.22
N THR A 249 0.32 -20.84 -24.92
CA THR A 249 -0.60 -20.08 -24.08
C THR A 249 0.13 -19.09 -23.17
N VAL A 250 -0.37 -17.85 -23.10
CA VAL A 250 0.15 -16.79 -22.19
C VAL A 250 -0.92 -16.39 -21.21
N GLY A 251 -0.64 -16.53 -19.92
CA GLY A 251 -1.47 -16.01 -18.84
C GLY A 251 -1.01 -14.62 -18.40
N ILE A 252 -1.91 -13.64 -18.44
CA ILE A 252 -1.64 -12.28 -17.94
C ILE A 252 -2.44 -12.08 -16.66
N CYS A 253 -1.76 -11.78 -15.56
CA CYS A 253 -2.38 -11.50 -14.27
C CYS A 253 -1.61 -10.40 -13.53
N GLY A 254 -2.10 -9.98 -12.36
CA GLY A 254 -1.43 -8.89 -11.64
C GLY A 254 -1.88 -8.77 -10.19
N ALA A 255 -1.22 -7.85 -9.48
CA ALA A 255 -1.56 -7.49 -8.11
C ALA A 255 -2.92 -6.77 -8.04
N THR A 256 -3.45 -6.63 -6.80
CA THR A 256 -4.68 -5.86 -6.56
C THR A 256 -4.56 -4.40 -7.01
N SER A 257 -3.35 -3.85 -6.94
CA SER A 257 -3.03 -2.48 -7.36
C SER A 257 -2.76 -2.31 -8.86
N THR A 258 -2.82 -3.41 -9.64
CA THR A 258 -2.59 -3.37 -11.08
C THR A 258 -3.91 -3.05 -11.80
N PRO A 259 -4.01 -1.93 -12.50
CA PRO A 259 -5.23 -1.58 -13.23
C PRO A 259 -5.44 -2.49 -14.44
N LYS A 260 -6.69 -2.76 -14.77
CA LYS A 260 -7.07 -3.62 -15.90
C LYS A 260 -6.48 -3.15 -17.24
N TRP A 261 -6.51 -1.82 -17.48
CA TRP A 261 -5.98 -1.24 -18.73
C TRP A 261 -4.50 -1.57 -18.96
N LEU A 262 -3.70 -1.69 -17.88
CA LEU A 262 -2.27 -2.01 -17.99
C LEU A 262 -2.06 -3.46 -18.41
N MET A 263 -2.87 -4.39 -17.90
CA MET A 263 -2.87 -5.79 -18.35
C MET A 263 -3.35 -5.93 -19.80
N GLU A 264 -4.35 -5.15 -20.20
CA GLU A 264 -4.84 -5.08 -21.58
C GLU A 264 -3.76 -4.54 -22.53
N LYS A 265 -3.01 -3.50 -22.12
CA LYS A 265 -1.87 -3.00 -22.88
C LYS A 265 -0.76 -4.06 -23.06
N CYS A 266 -0.50 -4.87 -22.04
CA CYS A 266 0.43 -6.00 -22.15
C CYS A 266 -0.08 -7.05 -23.15
N ARG A 267 -1.39 -7.38 -23.11
CA ARG A 267 -2.02 -8.28 -24.09
C ARG A 267 -1.83 -7.76 -25.53
N ASP A 268 -2.16 -6.49 -25.75
CA ASP A 268 -2.10 -5.90 -27.09
C ASP A 268 -0.67 -5.84 -27.63
N ALA A 269 0.32 -5.61 -26.75
CA ALA A 269 1.73 -5.67 -27.11
C ALA A 269 2.16 -7.09 -27.53
N ILE A 270 1.71 -8.14 -26.82
CA ILE A 270 1.97 -9.54 -27.22
C ILE A 270 1.37 -9.82 -28.58
N LEU A 271 0.10 -9.45 -28.80
CA LEU A 271 -0.58 -9.68 -30.07
C LEU A 271 0.10 -8.97 -31.26
N ALA A 272 0.82 -7.89 -31.00
CA ALA A 272 1.60 -7.18 -32.02
C ALA A 272 2.98 -7.82 -32.28
N MET A 273 3.44 -8.74 -31.43
CA MET A 273 4.74 -9.43 -31.55
C MET A 273 4.64 -10.79 -32.21
N ILE A 274 3.42 -11.36 -32.33
CA ILE A 274 3.15 -12.67 -32.94
C ILE A 274 2.40 -12.51 -34.25
#